data_122b72bcc7882835fd5701f068e5847a
#
_entry.id   122b72bcc7882835fd5701f068e5847a
#
_cell.length_a   1.000
_cell.length_b   1.000
_cell.length_c   1.000
_cell.angle_alpha   90.00
_cell.angle_beta   90.00
_cell.angle_gamma   90.00
#
_symmetry.space_group_name_H-M   'P 1'
#
loop_
_entity.id
_entity.type
_entity.pdbx_description
1 polymer ?
#
loop_
_entity_poly.entity_id
_entity_poly.type
_entity_poly.pdbx_seq_one_letter_code
_entity_poly.pdbx_strand_id
1 'polypeptide(L)'
;MANKGMVHDYAGEELRAGDLVTYAARHDNRVRMSDAIVLEVATRNAGGRLMPVLKVQPTGTDSGWALGARKSLRPVEIYAEHVRLVAPGFGLL
;
A
#
# COMPACT_ATOMS: atom_id res chain seq x y z
N MET A 1 14.69 -7.79 -17.54
CA MET A 1 15.54 -8.09 -16.39
C MET A 1 14.91 -7.51 -15.13
N ALA A 2 14.69 -8.32 -14.13
CA ALA A 2 14.14 -7.82 -12.89
C ALA A 2 15.18 -7.01 -12.15
N ASN A 3 14.89 -5.77 -11.85
CA ASN A 3 15.78 -4.95 -11.03
C ASN A 3 15.55 -5.28 -9.57
N LYS A 4 16.65 -5.44 -8.85
CA LYS A 4 16.56 -5.61 -7.40
C LYS A 4 15.82 -4.44 -6.80
N GLY A 5 14.84 -4.72 -5.97
CA GLY A 5 14.05 -3.71 -5.31
C GLY A 5 12.89 -3.15 -6.11
N MET A 6 12.71 -3.60 -7.35
CA MET A 6 11.52 -3.23 -8.10
C MET A 6 10.32 -3.99 -7.56
N VAL A 7 9.30 -3.24 -7.18
CA VAL A 7 8.05 -3.80 -6.70
C VAL A 7 6.93 -3.23 -7.56
N HIS A 8 5.97 -4.07 -7.90
CA HIS A 8 4.85 -3.70 -8.76
C HIS A 8 3.54 -3.94 -8.02
N ASP A 9 2.54 -3.15 -8.38
CA ASP A 9 1.18 -3.40 -7.91
C ASP A 9 0.58 -4.60 -8.67
N TYR A 10 -0.65 -4.98 -8.34
CA TYR A 10 -1.27 -6.15 -8.98
C TYR A 10 -1.52 -5.94 -10.47
N ALA A 11 -1.50 -4.72 -10.95
CA ALA A 11 -1.69 -4.40 -12.37
C ALA A 11 -0.36 -4.28 -13.13
N GLY A 12 0.76 -4.49 -12.45
CA GLY A 12 2.07 -4.44 -13.07
C GLY A 12 2.74 -3.07 -13.07
N GLU A 13 2.16 -2.07 -12.41
CA GLU A 13 2.76 -0.75 -12.33
C GLU A 13 3.83 -0.70 -11.25
N GLU A 14 4.99 -0.17 -11.57
CA GLU A 14 6.09 -0.05 -10.62
C GLU A 14 5.72 0.90 -9.48
N LEU A 15 6.05 0.49 -8.25
CA LEU A 15 5.77 1.26 -7.05
C LEU A 15 7.08 1.80 -6.47
N ARG A 16 7.04 3.06 -6.06
CA ARG A 16 8.18 3.76 -5.46
C ARG A 16 7.73 4.55 -4.24
N ALA A 17 8.68 4.84 -3.37
CA ALA A 17 8.40 5.72 -2.24
C ALA A 17 7.83 7.05 -2.75
N GLY A 18 6.79 7.54 -2.07
CA GLY A 18 6.10 8.76 -2.46
C GLY A 18 4.86 8.55 -3.32
N ASP A 19 4.64 7.35 -3.83
CA ASP A 19 3.47 7.07 -4.67
C ASP A 19 2.21 6.98 -3.82
N LEU A 20 1.10 7.49 -4.37
CA LEU A 20 -0.22 7.28 -3.77
C LEU A 20 -0.78 5.97 -4.28
N VAL A 21 -1.17 5.12 -3.38
CA VAL A 21 -1.73 3.81 -3.69
C VAL A 21 -3.05 3.62 -2.98
N THR A 22 -3.85 2.67 -3.47
CA THR A 22 -5.03 2.22 -2.77
C THR A 22 -4.89 0.73 -2.50
N TYR A 23 -5.40 0.28 -1.38
CA TYR A 23 -5.32 -1.13 -1.00
C TYR A 23 -6.55 -1.54 -0.23
N ALA A 24 -6.80 -2.84 -0.20
CA ALA A 24 -7.91 -3.41 0.54
C ALA A 24 -7.49 -3.60 1.99
N ALA A 25 -8.17 -2.91 2.89
CA ALA A 25 -7.95 -3.04 4.32
C ALA A 25 -9.13 -3.79 4.93
N ARG A 26 -8.84 -4.82 5.68
CA ARG A 26 -9.88 -5.59 6.35
C ARG A 26 -10.14 -5.04 7.74
N HIS A 27 -11.39 -4.74 7.99
CA HIS A 27 -11.85 -4.26 9.29
C HIS A 27 -12.99 -5.15 9.75
N ASP A 28 -12.73 -6.01 10.73
CA ASP A 28 -13.68 -7.02 11.18
C ASP A 28 -14.11 -7.89 10.00
N ASN A 29 -15.40 -7.91 9.67
CA ASN A 29 -15.94 -8.69 8.55
C ASN A 29 -16.10 -7.86 7.28
N ARG A 30 -15.54 -6.65 7.25
CA ARG A 30 -15.68 -5.74 6.11
C ARG A 30 -14.35 -5.45 5.49
N VAL A 31 -14.38 -5.24 4.18
CA VAL A 31 -13.23 -4.80 3.43
C VAL A 31 -13.48 -3.36 3.00
N ARG A 32 -12.49 -2.51 3.21
CA ARG A 32 -12.51 -1.13 2.72
C ARG A 32 -11.31 -0.89 1.84
N MET A 33 -11.47 -0.02 0.87
CA MET A 33 -10.33 0.48 0.12
C MET A 33 -9.78 1.68 0.87
N SER A 34 -8.47 1.69 1.07
CA SER A 34 -7.79 2.76 1.79
C SER A 34 -6.68 3.32 0.93
N ASP A 35 -6.52 4.63 0.97
CA ASP A 35 -5.44 5.31 0.27
C ASP A 35 -4.25 5.50 1.21
N ALA A 36 -3.07 5.38 0.67
CA ALA A 36 -1.85 5.52 1.45
C ALA A 36 -0.69 5.99 0.58
N ILE A 37 0.29 6.59 1.21
CA ILE A 37 1.54 6.96 0.56
C ILE A 37 2.58 5.91 0.84
N VAL A 38 3.25 5.42 -0.19
CA VAL A 38 4.32 4.45 -0.04
C VAL A 38 5.51 5.13 0.64
N LEU A 39 5.93 4.57 1.76
CA LEU A 39 7.12 5.05 2.48
C LEU A 39 8.35 4.28 2.05
N GLU A 40 8.20 2.99 1.82
CA GLU A 40 9.33 2.11 1.55
C GLU A 40 8.85 0.88 0.79
N VAL A 41 9.67 0.41 -0.14
CA VAL A 41 9.43 -0.86 -0.81
C VAL A 41 10.50 -1.85 -0.36
N ALA A 42 10.13 -3.09 -0.16
CA ALA A 42 11.04 -4.11 0.35
C ALA A 42 10.58 -5.49 -0.08
N THR A 43 11.36 -6.49 0.27
CA THR A 43 10.95 -7.88 0.14
C THR A 43 11.04 -8.54 1.51
N ARG A 44 10.17 -9.50 1.73
CA ARG A 44 10.14 -10.24 2.98
C ARG A 44 10.07 -11.72 2.66
N ASN A 45 10.82 -12.50 3.40
CA ASN A 45 10.78 -13.94 3.25
C ASN A 45 9.55 -14.47 4.02
N ALA A 46 8.63 -15.07 3.28
CA ALA A 46 7.43 -15.65 3.86
C ALA A 46 7.37 -17.11 3.44
N GLY A 47 7.69 -18.01 4.38
CA GLY A 47 7.65 -19.44 4.11
C GLY A 47 8.59 -19.91 3.01
N GLY A 48 9.77 -19.33 2.92
CA GLY A 48 10.76 -19.66 1.90
C GLY A 48 10.59 -18.93 0.58
N ARG A 49 9.59 -18.06 0.47
CA ARG A 49 9.35 -17.25 -0.72
C ARG A 49 9.62 -15.78 -0.41
N LEU A 50 10.25 -15.11 -1.37
CA LEU A 50 10.42 -13.66 -1.26
C LEU A 50 9.16 -12.99 -1.75
N MET A 51 8.52 -12.23 -0.87
CA MET A 51 7.28 -11.52 -1.17
C MET A 51 7.55 -10.02 -1.18
N PRO A 52 7.13 -9.31 -2.23
CA PRO A 52 7.24 -7.86 -2.24
C PRO A 52 6.24 -7.25 -1.25
N VAL A 53 6.75 -6.35 -0.42
CA VAL A 53 5.95 -5.68 0.60
C VAL A 53 6.18 -4.18 0.53
N LEU A 54 5.20 -3.45 1.02
CA LEU A 54 5.24 -2.00 1.10
C LEU A 54 4.98 -1.56 2.53
N LYS A 55 5.76 -0.60 2.98
CA LYS A 55 5.42 0.15 4.17
C LYS A 55 4.72 1.41 3.70
N VAL A 56 3.50 1.63 4.15
CA VAL A 56 2.69 2.73 3.67
C VAL A 56 2.14 3.55 4.82
N GLN A 57 1.93 4.84 4.57
CA GLN A 57 1.31 5.75 5.50
C GLN A 57 -0.12 6.01 5.03
N PRO A 58 -1.13 5.50 5.72
CA PRO A 58 -2.52 5.78 5.36
C PRO A 58 -2.79 7.29 5.39
N THR A 59 -3.58 7.75 4.43
CA THR A 59 -3.94 9.18 4.33
C THR A 59 -5.21 9.52 5.11
N GLY A 60 -5.95 8.52 5.52
CA GLY A 60 -7.25 8.71 6.16
C GLY A 60 -8.42 8.66 5.18
N THR A 61 -8.12 8.55 3.89
CA THR A 61 -9.16 8.43 2.86
C THR A 61 -9.48 6.95 2.67
N ASP A 62 -10.65 6.56 3.10
CA ASP A 62 -11.13 5.18 3.01
C ASP A 62 -12.46 5.15 2.27
N SER A 63 -12.71 4.06 1.58
CA SER A 63 -14.00 3.85 0.92
C SER A 63 -15.09 3.53 1.94
N GLY A 64 -16.33 3.71 1.52
CA GLY A 64 -17.45 3.54 2.41
C GLY A 64 -17.54 4.70 3.38
N TRP A 65 -18.69 4.85 3.98
CA TRP A 65 -18.80 5.86 5.01
C TRP A 65 -18.27 5.27 6.31
N ALA A 66 -17.53 6.06 7.03
CA ALA A 66 -17.13 5.72 8.38
C ALA A 66 -17.72 6.76 9.32
N LEU A 67 -18.21 6.31 10.44
CA LEU A 67 -18.64 7.20 11.50
C LEU A 67 -17.39 7.77 12.15
N GLY A 68 -16.95 8.88 11.61
CA GLY A 68 -15.77 9.55 12.13
C GLY A 68 -14.49 9.10 11.44
N ALA A 69 -13.49 9.95 11.52
CA ALA A 69 -12.17 9.67 11.01
C ALA A 69 -11.49 8.61 11.88
N ARG A 70 -10.53 7.91 11.31
CA ARG A 70 -9.67 7.05 12.10
C ARG A 70 -9.01 7.85 13.20
N LYS A 71 -8.97 7.28 14.38
CA LYS A 71 -8.31 7.94 15.52
C LYS A 71 -6.80 7.93 15.41
N SER A 72 -6.26 7.00 14.64
CA SER A 72 -4.82 6.87 14.50
C SER A 72 -4.48 6.38 13.10
N LEU A 73 -3.57 7.09 12.44
CA LEU A 73 -3.07 6.71 11.13
C LEU A 73 -1.62 6.26 11.30
N ARG A 74 -1.45 4.98 11.58
CA ARG A 74 -0.12 4.41 11.75
C ARG A 74 0.37 3.80 10.45
N PRO A 75 1.67 3.88 10.17
CA PRO A 75 2.21 3.14 9.04
C PRO A 75 1.89 1.65 9.18
N VAL A 76 1.57 1.03 8.05
CA VAL A 76 1.28 -0.40 8.00
C VAL A 76 2.11 -1.03 6.90
N GLU A 77 2.33 -2.33 7.03
CA GLU A 77 3.03 -3.11 6.02
C GLU A 77 2.00 -3.97 5.30
N ILE A 78 2.02 -3.92 3.97
CA ILE A 78 1.08 -4.67 3.15
C ILE A 78 1.83 -5.34 1.99
N TYR A 79 1.26 -6.43 1.47
CA TYR A 79 1.81 -7.07 0.29
C TYR A 79 1.47 -6.25 -0.95
N ALA A 80 2.45 -6.08 -1.83
CA ALA A 80 2.26 -5.29 -3.05
C ALA A 80 1.17 -5.86 -3.96
N GLU A 81 0.93 -7.15 -3.91
CA GLU A 81 -0.11 -7.79 -4.71
C GLU A 81 -1.52 -7.35 -4.36
N HIS A 82 -1.69 -6.67 -3.23
CA HIS A 82 -2.99 -6.17 -2.79
C HIS A 82 -3.16 -4.67 -3.01
N VAL A 83 -2.26 -4.06 -3.78
CA VAL A 83 -2.16 -2.61 -3.91
C VAL A 83 -2.34 -2.20 -5.38
N ARG A 84 -2.92 -1.05 -5.60
CA ARG A 84 -3.00 -0.41 -6.91
C ARG A 84 -2.44 0.99 -6.86
N LEU A 85 -1.58 1.32 -7.83
CA LEU A 85 -1.04 2.67 -7.98
C LEU A 85 -2.16 3.62 -8.42
N VAL A 86 -2.27 4.75 -7.75
CA VAL A 86 -3.24 5.79 -8.06
C VAL A 86 -2.56 7.01 -8.68
N ALA A 87 -1.52 7.52 -8.03
CA ALA A 87 -0.82 8.70 -8.53
C ALA A 87 0.67 8.61 -8.20
N PRO A 88 1.52 8.46 -9.21
CA PRO A 88 2.97 8.38 -8.97
C PRO A 88 3.49 9.71 -8.41
N GLY A 89 4.39 9.61 -7.44
CA GLY A 89 5.06 10.76 -6.87
C GLY A 89 4.18 11.73 -6.09
N PHE A 90 2.96 11.33 -5.78
CA PHE A 90 1.98 12.20 -5.12
C PHE A 90 2.49 12.74 -3.78
N GLY A 91 3.13 11.90 -2.99
CA GLY A 91 3.64 12.29 -1.67
C GLY A 91 4.92 13.11 -1.71
N LEU A 92 5.47 13.36 -2.91
CA LEU A 92 6.68 14.15 -3.07
C LEU A 92 6.38 15.60 -3.48
N LEU A 93 5.13 15.94 -3.65
CA LEU A 93 4.70 17.28 -4.08
C LEU A 93 4.73 18.29 -2.94
#